data_9e7628c9b7ed873d805cd7734beaecc3
#
_entry.id   9e7628c9b7ed873d805cd7734beaecc3
#
_cell.length_a   1.000
_cell.length_b   1.000
_cell.length_c   1.000
_cell.angle_alpha   90.00
_cell.angle_beta   90.00
_cell.angle_gamma   90.00
#
_symmetry.space_group_name_H-M   'P 1'
#
loop_
_entity.id
_entity.type
_entity.pdbx_description
1 polymer ?
#
loop_
_entity_poly.entity_id
_entity_poly.type
_entity_poly.pdbx_seq_one_letter_code
_entity_poly.pdbx_strand_id
1 'polypeptide(L)'
;GVWHRTKLRTFDKGKREHGDDLIPCPFTTDTKQALFKASDMDINEELLHHPENDPAYLGLKVNQGVAAQPMVNPNLRRVARRTYTVDEFVEGILRSDITCLSQAVTLVESNRPDHQAIAQQIIERCLPYAGKSMRIGITGVPGAGKSTSIDTFGMHLVKQGRRLAVLAIDPSSERSGGSILGDKTRMEQLSREKNAFIRPSPSAGSLGGVARKTRETIVLCEAAGFDTIFVETVGVGQSETAVHSMVDFFLLIQLAGTGDELQGIKRGIMEMADAIVINKADGDNIDKANLAATHFRNALHLFPPTESGWRPKVLTYSGFYGLGIKEIWDMVDEYRHFATDSGYFEEKRQRQTKWWMYESINEALKNSFYQSDAIRSLRPEVENDILSDRLSSFVGAQRLLDAYFKSLK
;
A
#
# COMPACT_ATOMS: atom_id res chain seq x y z
N GLY A 1 46.58 -28.20 1.17
CA GLY A 1 47.33 -28.47 -0.04
C GLY A 1 46.69 -27.83 -1.25
N VAL A 2 47.50 -27.14 -2.02
CA VAL A 2 47.38 -26.74 -3.44
C VAL A 2 46.36 -25.65 -3.78
N TRP A 3 46.90 -24.46 -3.91
CA TRP A 3 46.37 -23.29 -4.57
C TRP A 3 46.53 -23.42 -6.10
N HIS A 4 45.48 -23.22 -6.90
CA HIS A 4 45.61 -22.93 -8.33
C HIS A 4 45.28 -21.45 -8.58
N ARG A 5 46.36 -20.72 -8.94
CA ARG A 5 46.31 -19.39 -9.58
C ARG A 5 45.78 -19.53 -11.00
N THR A 6 44.78 -18.82 -11.41
CA THR A 6 44.43 -18.59 -12.81
C THR A 6 44.72 -17.15 -13.20
N LYS A 7 45.50 -17.03 -14.25
CA LYS A 7 46.13 -15.82 -14.82
C LYS A 7 45.10 -14.83 -15.36
N LEU A 8 45.29 -13.56 -15.01
CA LEU A 8 44.76 -12.40 -15.73
C LEU A 8 45.41 -12.38 -17.16
N ARG A 9 44.58 -12.32 -18.18
CA ARG A 9 44.98 -11.95 -19.54
C ARG A 9 44.73 -10.46 -19.75
N THR A 10 45.80 -9.73 -19.93
CA THR A 10 45.84 -8.39 -20.49
C THR A 10 45.38 -8.43 -21.94
N PHE A 11 44.43 -7.61 -22.31
CA PHE A 11 44.09 -7.36 -23.71
C PHE A 11 44.74 -6.05 -24.16
N ASP A 12 45.52 -6.19 -25.20
CA ASP A 12 46.33 -5.20 -25.87
C ASP A 12 45.49 -4.20 -26.68
N LYS A 13 45.95 -2.96 -26.73
CA LYS A 13 45.40 -1.86 -27.51
C LYS A 13 45.70 -2.06 -29.00
N GLY A 14 44.69 -2.41 -29.79
CA GLY A 14 44.75 -2.38 -31.25
C GLY A 14 43.91 -1.21 -31.80
N LYS A 15 44.60 -0.26 -32.43
CA LYS A 15 44.03 0.80 -33.27
C LYS A 15 43.15 0.21 -34.37
N ARG A 16 41.94 0.75 -34.55
CA ARG A 16 41.27 0.80 -35.87
C ARG A 16 40.59 2.15 -36.02
N GLU A 17 41.10 2.87 -37.01
CA GLU A 17 40.42 3.98 -37.69
C GLU A 17 39.24 3.42 -38.48
N HIS A 18 38.13 4.11 -38.47
CA HIS A 18 37.19 4.46 -39.54
C HIS A 18 35.75 4.64 -39.04
N GLY A 19 35.17 5.76 -39.45
CA GLY A 19 33.78 5.91 -39.83
C GLY A 19 32.90 6.57 -38.77
N ASP A 20 32.88 7.90 -38.79
CA ASP A 20 31.81 8.71 -38.26
C ASP A 20 30.49 8.38 -38.97
N ASP A 21 29.54 7.80 -38.24
CA ASP A 21 28.13 7.93 -38.56
C ASP A 21 27.39 8.22 -37.25
N LEU A 22 27.45 9.49 -36.85
CA LEU A 22 26.60 10.04 -35.81
C LEU A 22 25.20 10.28 -36.39
N ILE A 23 24.23 9.49 -35.96
CA ILE A 23 22.81 9.78 -36.15
C ILE A 23 22.51 11.06 -35.39
N PRO A 24 22.07 12.17 -36.01
CA PRO A 24 21.83 13.41 -35.31
C PRO A 24 20.55 13.30 -34.45
N CYS A 25 20.70 13.67 -33.20
CA CYS A 25 19.59 13.90 -32.27
C CYS A 25 18.71 15.08 -32.79
N PRO A 26 17.38 14.98 -32.93
CA PRO A 26 16.55 15.96 -33.63
C PRO A 26 16.13 17.16 -32.78
N PHE A 27 16.91 17.60 -31.82
CA PHE A 27 16.60 18.81 -31.03
C PHE A 27 17.79 19.74 -30.97
N THR A 28 18.05 20.48 -32.05
CA THR A 28 18.88 21.66 -32.04
C THR A 28 18.04 22.93 -32.08
N THR A 29 18.61 23.99 -31.53
CA THR A 29 18.03 25.28 -31.20
C THR A 29 17.35 26.10 -32.33
N ASP A 30 17.34 25.58 -33.56
CA ASP A 30 16.72 26.27 -34.72
C ASP A 30 15.19 26.08 -34.83
N THR A 31 14.61 25.19 -34.05
CA THR A 31 13.16 24.93 -34.10
C THR A 31 12.33 26.06 -33.45
N LYS A 32 12.95 26.95 -32.64
CA LYS A 32 12.25 28.10 -32.06
C LYS A 32 12.10 29.28 -33.02
N GLN A 33 12.95 29.40 -34.04
CA GLN A 33 12.79 30.43 -35.06
C GLN A 33 11.89 30.00 -36.22
N ALA A 34 11.72 28.73 -36.44
CA ALA A 34 10.77 28.22 -37.44
C ALA A 34 9.31 28.32 -37.02
N LEU A 35 9.04 28.29 -35.71
CA LEU A 35 7.68 28.42 -35.16
C LEU A 35 7.13 29.87 -35.16
N PHE A 36 7.97 30.86 -35.38
CA PHE A 36 7.55 32.27 -35.44
C PHE A 36 7.33 32.83 -36.88
N LYS A 37 7.59 32.03 -37.90
CA LYS A 37 7.33 32.43 -39.32
C LYS A 37 6.12 31.72 -39.94
N ALA A 38 5.41 30.92 -39.18
CA ALA A 38 4.18 30.21 -39.65
C ALA A 38 2.89 31.01 -39.36
N SER A 39 2.98 32.29 -39.01
CA SER A 39 1.79 33.12 -38.73
C SER A 39 1.17 33.83 -39.94
N ASP A 40 1.74 33.65 -41.13
CA ASP A 40 1.25 34.31 -42.36
C ASP A 40 0.93 33.31 -43.52
N MET A 41 0.70 32.05 -43.20
CA MET A 41 0.10 31.13 -44.17
C MET A 41 -1.40 31.13 -43.99
N ASP A 42 -2.12 31.50 -45.04
CA ASP A 42 -3.57 31.54 -45.13
C ASP A 42 -4.21 30.20 -44.70
N ILE A 43 -4.71 30.17 -43.48
CA ILE A 43 -5.36 28.99 -42.86
C ILE A 43 -6.62 28.56 -43.66
N ASN A 44 -7.05 29.36 -44.64
CA ASN A 44 -8.25 29.07 -45.42
C ASN A 44 -8.07 28.08 -46.58
N GLU A 45 -6.85 27.86 -47.12
CA GLU A 45 -6.68 26.94 -48.26
C GLU A 45 -6.47 25.49 -47.81
N GLU A 46 -5.86 25.18 -46.66
CA GLU A 46 -5.75 23.78 -46.15
C GLU A 46 -7.07 23.23 -45.58
N LEU A 47 -7.95 24.11 -45.08
CA LEU A 47 -9.27 23.69 -44.60
C LEU A 47 -10.25 23.34 -45.74
N LEU A 48 -10.00 23.81 -46.97
CA LEU A 48 -10.84 23.54 -48.15
C LEU A 48 -10.63 22.11 -48.70
N HIS A 49 -9.50 21.44 -48.36
CA HIS A 49 -9.21 20.08 -48.83
C HIS A 49 -9.35 19.01 -47.71
N HIS A 50 -9.93 19.34 -46.59
CA HIS A 50 -10.25 18.34 -45.59
C HIS A 50 -11.39 17.46 -46.05
N PRO A 51 -11.30 16.11 -45.95
CA PRO A 51 -12.36 15.19 -46.41
C PRO A 51 -13.75 15.54 -45.85
N GLU A 52 -13.82 16.19 -44.72
CA GLU A 52 -15.05 16.61 -44.04
C GLU A 52 -15.76 17.78 -44.76
N ASN A 53 -15.08 18.51 -45.64
CA ASN A 53 -15.66 19.63 -46.44
C ASN A 53 -16.03 19.21 -47.86
N ASP A 54 -15.90 17.94 -48.21
CA ASP A 54 -16.31 17.43 -49.52
C ASP A 54 -17.87 17.47 -49.64
N PRO A 55 -18.40 18.07 -50.71
CA PRO A 55 -19.86 18.10 -50.95
C PRO A 55 -20.56 16.74 -50.90
N ALA A 56 -19.81 15.65 -51.08
CA ALA A 56 -20.32 14.28 -50.94
C ALA A 56 -20.73 13.91 -49.51
N TYR A 57 -20.24 14.63 -48.49
CA TYR A 57 -20.54 14.41 -47.06
C TYR A 57 -21.58 15.40 -46.50
N LEU A 58 -22.36 16.08 -47.31
CA LEU A 58 -23.40 17.05 -46.91
C LEU A 58 -24.51 16.49 -45.98
N GLY A 59 -24.41 15.24 -45.56
CA GLY A 59 -25.31 14.63 -44.57
C GLY A 59 -24.83 14.73 -43.11
N LEU A 60 -23.57 15.12 -42.83
CA LEU A 60 -23.03 15.27 -41.49
C LEU A 60 -23.21 16.71 -41.02
N LYS A 61 -24.34 17.02 -40.38
CA LYS A 61 -24.46 18.25 -39.60
C LYS A 61 -23.51 18.15 -38.41
N VAL A 62 -22.42 18.90 -38.43
CA VAL A 62 -21.62 19.14 -37.20
C VAL A 62 -22.52 19.94 -36.27
N ASN A 63 -23.09 19.27 -35.29
CA ASN A 63 -23.77 19.96 -34.20
C ASN A 63 -22.74 20.82 -33.46
N GLN A 64 -23.05 22.11 -33.29
CA GLN A 64 -22.28 22.95 -32.42
C GLN A 64 -22.15 22.22 -31.06
N GLY A 65 -20.93 21.91 -30.63
CA GLY A 65 -20.67 21.22 -29.39
C GLY A 65 -21.41 21.89 -28.24
N VAL A 66 -22.01 21.10 -27.38
CA VAL A 66 -22.65 21.60 -26.17
C VAL A 66 -21.61 22.44 -25.42
N ALA A 67 -21.95 23.70 -25.11
CA ALA A 67 -21.08 24.58 -24.35
C ALA A 67 -20.55 23.79 -23.11
N ALA A 68 -19.23 23.79 -22.94
CA ALA A 68 -18.60 23.07 -21.84
C ALA A 68 -19.29 23.46 -20.53
N GLN A 69 -19.99 22.51 -19.91
CA GLN A 69 -20.62 22.78 -18.63
C GLN A 69 -19.49 23.12 -17.64
N PRO A 70 -19.67 24.14 -16.79
CA PRO A 70 -18.67 24.47 -15.81
C PRO A 70 -18.36 23.22 -14.96
N MET A 71 -17.07 22.84 -14.86
CA MET A 71 -16.62 21.65 -14.11
C MET A 71 -17.02 21.70 -12.63
N VAL A 72 -17.44 22.85 -12.15
CA VAL A 72 -17.93 23.06 -10.79
C VAL A 72 -19.35 23.62 -10.89
N ASN A 73 -20.32 22.94 -10.30
CA ASN A 73 -21.68 23.43 -10.22
C ASN A 73 -21.67 24.82 -9.54
N PRO A 74 -22.04 25.90 -10.25
CA PRO A 74 -21.99 27.27 -9.68
C PRO A 74 -22.93 27.45 -8.49
N ASN A 75 -23.91 26.55 -8.32
CA ASN A 75 -24.85 26.55 -7.20
C ASN A 75 -24.38 25.67 -6.02
N LEU A 76 -23.19 25.14 -6.06
CA LEU A 76 -22.64 24.35 -4.97
C LEU A 76 -22.33 25.26 -3.79
N ARG A 77 -23.29 25.40 -2.88
CA ARG A 77 -23.08 26.09 -1.60
C ARG A 77 -21.95 25.33 -0.88
N ARG A 78 -20.82 25.99 -0.66
CA ARG A 78 -19.78 25.48 0.26
C ARG A 78 -20.41 25.41 1.65
N VAL A 79 -20.93 24.24 2.02
CA VAL A 79 -21.29 23.97 3.41
C VAL A 79 -19.98 24.02 4.21
N ALA A 80 -19.88 24.95 5.14
CA ALA A 80 -18.73 24.98 6.04
C ALA A 80 -18.62 23.60 6.72
N ARG A 81 -17.45 22.95 6.57
CA ARG A 81 -17.23 21.65 7.24
C ARG A 81 -17.32 21.89 8.73
N ARG A 82 -18.22 21.16 9.39
CA ARG A 82 -18.32 21.18 10.86
C ARG A 82 -16.98 20.72 11.43
N THR A 83 -16.36 21.54 12.25
CA THR A 83 -15.19 21.17 13.04
C THR A 83 -15.70 20.56 14.34
N TYR A 84 -15.30 19.32 14.61
CA TYR A 84 -15.63 18.63 15.86
C TYR A 84 -14.56 18.91 16.90
N THR A 85 -14.96 19.01 18.15
CA THR A 85 -14.06 18.95 19.30
C THR A 85 -13.57 17.52 19.53
N VAL A 86 -12.52 17.33 20.33
CA VAL A 86 -12.05 16.00 20.72
C VAL A 86 -13.15 15.18 21.40
N ASP A 87 -13.95 15.82 22.26
CA ASP A 87 -15.08 15.18 22.94
C ASP A 87 -16.14 14.68 21.97
N GLU A 88 -16.54 15.53 21.02
CA GLU A 88 -17.51 15.16 19.98
C GLU A 88 -17.00 14.02 19.09
N PHE A 89 -15.69 13.99 18.76
CA PHE A 89 -15.09 12.88 18.02
C PHE A 89 -15.19 11.58 18.82
N VAL A 90 -14.74 11.56 20.06
CA VAL A 90 -14.74 10.36 20.91
C VAL A 90 -16.17 9.83 21.10
N GLU A 91 -17.12 10.70 21.47
CA GLU A 91 -18.51 10.30 21.61
C GLU A 91 -19.12 9.78 20.31
N GLY A 92 -18.82 10.43 19.18
CA GLY A 92 -19.27 9.98 17.86
C GLY A 92 -18.71 8.60 17.51
N ILE A 93 -17.41 8.38 17.72
CA ILE A 93 -16.75 7.08 17.48
C ILE A 93 -17.39 6.00 18.35
N LEU A 94 -17.54 6.24 19.65
CA LEU A 94 -18.13 5.25 20.57
C LEU A 94 -19.60 4.94 20.26
N ARG A 95 -20.33 5.87 19.63
CA ARG A 95 -21.68 5.64 19.10
C ARG A 95 -21.70 5.03 17.71
N SER A 96 -20.53 4.67 17.17
CA SER A 96 -20.38 4.08 15.83
C SER A 96 -20.79 5.03 14.69
N ASP A 97 -20.61 6.35 14.86
CA ASP A 97 -20.83 7.32 13.78
C ASP A 97 -19.68 7.23 12.76
N ILE A 98 -20.00 6.72 11.59
CA ILE A 98 -19.03 6.52 10.48
C ILE A 98 -18.46 7.85 9.99
N THR A 99 -19.21 8.95 10.08
CA THR A 99 -18.73 10.28 9.67
C THR A 99 -17.65 10.78 10.63
N CYS A 100 -17.88 10.68 11.94
CA CYS A 100 -16.89 11.01 12.96
C CYS A 100 -15.64 10.12 12.82
N LEU A 101 -15.81 8.81 12.68
CA LEU A 101 -14.71 7.87 12.46
C LEU A 101 -13.89 8.23 11.21
N SER A 102 -14.53 8.47 10.08
CA SER A 102 -13.84 8.79 8.82
C SER A 102 -13.04 10.10 8.91
N GLN A 103 -13.58 11.10 9.62
CA GLN A 103 -12.87 12.37 9.83
C GLN A 103 -11.71 12.21 10.82
N ALA A 104 -11.88 11.45 11.90
CA ALA A 104 -10.81 11.14 12.85
C ALA A 104 -9.67 10.39 12.16
N VAL A 105 -9.98 9.40 11.32
CA VAL A 105 -8.97 8.70 10.50
C VAL A 105 -8.23 9.68 9.56
N THR A 106 -8.94 10.66 9.00
CA THR A 106 -8.28 11.70 8.17
C THR A 106 -7.30 12.56 8.98
N LEU A 107 -7.59 12.84 10.26
CA LEU A 107 -6.65 13.52 11.16
C LEU A 107 -5.42 12.66 11.46
N VAL A 108 -5.61 11.36 11.69
CA VAL A 108 -4.52 10.38 11.89
C VAL A 108 -3.60 10.33 10.66
N GLU A 109 -4.16 10.32 9.46
CA GLU A 109 -3.42 10.25 8.20
C GLU A 109 -2.69 11.55 7.86
N SER A 110 -3.08 12.68 8.45
CA SER A 110 -2.49 13.99 8.20
C SER A 110 -1.06 14.11 8.75
N ASN A 111 -0.19 14.81 8.01
CA ASN A 111 1.15 15.14 8.47
C ASN A 111 1.24 16.51 9.15
N ARG A 112 0.12 17.22 9.31
CA ARG A 112 0.09 18.53 9.98
C ARG A 112 0.22 18.35 11.49
N PRO A 113 1.10 19.11 12.17
CA PRO A 113 1.30 18.98 13.62
C PRO A 113 0.03 19.22 14.46
N ASP A 114 -0.80 20.20 14.05
CA ASP A 114 -2.06 20.51 14.71
C ASP A 114 -3.09 19.35 14.61
N HIS A 115 -3.19 18.71 13.44
CA HIS A 115 -4.01 17.53 13.24
C HIS A 115 -3.51 16.32 14.04
N GLN A 116 -2.19 16.14 14.10
CA GLN A 116 -1.58 15.03 14.86
C GLN A 116 -1.83 15.19 16.37
N ALA A 117 -1.75 16.42 16.90
CA ALA A 117 -2.04 16.66 18.30
C ALA A 117 -3.50 16.33 18.68
N ILE A 118 -4.45 16.67 17.79
CA ILE A 118 -5.87 16.33 17.97
C ILE A 118 -6.08 14.81 17.84
N ALA A 119 -5.49 14.18 16.81
CA ALA A 119 -5.61 12.76 16.58
C ALA A 119 -5.08 11.95 17.78
N GLN A 120 -3.93 12.34 18.35
CA GLN A 120 -3.36 11.68 19.52
C GLN A 120 -4.30 11.71 20.72
N GLN A 121 -4.92 12.87 21.01
CA GLN A 121 -5.89 12.98 22.10
C GLN A 121 -7.12 12.08 21.88
N ILE A 122 -7.61 11.99 20.62
CA ILE A 122 -8.73 11.11 20.28
C ILE A 122 -8.34 9.65 20.50
N ILE A 123 -7.14 9.24 20.02
CA ILE A 123 -6.64 7.86 20.15
C ILE A 123 -6.50 7.46 21.61
N GLU A 124 -5.85 8.28 22.44
CA GLU A 124 -5.65 8.00 23.87
C GLU A 124 -6.98 7.78 24.58
N ARG A 125 -8.00 8.57 24.25
CA ARG A 125 -9.33 8.42 24.85
C ARG A 125 -10.13 7.24 24.30
N CYS A 126 -9.86 6.82 23.07
CA CYS A 126 -10.47 5.63 22.46
C CYS A 126 -9.78 4.32 22.88
N LEU A 127 -8.53 4.38 23.33
CA LEU A 127 -7.71 3.21 23.68
C LEU A 127 -8.37 2.23 24.67
N PRO A 128 -9.06 2.68 25.75
CA PRO A 128 -9.73 1.77 26.69
C PRO A 128 -10.86 0.94 26.07
N TYR A 129 -11.38 1.34 24.93
CA TYR A 129 -12.48 0.68 24.21
C TYR A 129 -11.99 -0.22 23.08
N ALA A 130 -10.68 -0.17 22.76
CA ALA A 130 -10.05 -0.95 21.69
C ALA A 130 -9.64 -2.35 22.16
N GLY A 131 -9.02 -3.14 21.28
CA GLY A 131 -8.40 -4.43 21.61
C GLY A 131 -9.32 -5.65 21.52
N LYS A 132 -10.58 -5.50 21.09
CA LYS A 132 -11.57 -6.59 21.08
C LYS A 132 -11.81 -7.24 19.72
N SER A 133 -11.25 -6.69 18.65
CA SER A 133 -11.42 -7.23 17.30
C SER A 133 -10.50 -8.41 17.01
N MET A 134 -10.83 -9.17 15.96
CA MET A 134 -9.90 -10.06 15.27
C MET A 134 -9.27 -9.31 14.10
N ARG A 135 -7.95 -9.13 14.11
CA ARG A 135 -7.19 -8.42 13.08
C ARG A 135 -6.57 -9.43 12.12
N ILE A 136 -6.92 -9.35 10.85
CA ILE A 136 -6.50 -10.30 9.82
C ILE A 136 -5.73 -9.54 8.75
N GLY A 137 -4.45 -9.87 8.59
CA GLY A 137 -3.63 -9.39 7.48
C GLY A 137 -3.89 -10.23 6.25
N ILE A 138 -4.16 -9.57 5.12
CA ILE A 138 -4.41 -10.23 3.84
C ILE A 138 -3.33 -9.79 2.85
N THR A 139 -2.52 -10.75 2.41
CA THR A 139 -1.46 -10.52 1.44
C THR A 139 -1.53 -11.55 0.31
N GLY A 140 -0.74 -11.36 -0.73
CA GLY A 140 -0.66 -12.28 -1.86
C GLY A 140 -0.14 -11.60 -3.12
N VAL A 141 0.19 -12.38 -4.12
CA VAL A 141 0.74 -11.87 -5.38
C VAL A 141 -0.24 -10.91 -6.09
N PRO A 142 0.26 -9.97 -6.90
CA PRO A 142 -0.61 -9.17 -7.76
C PRO A 142 -1.49 -10.07 -8.63
N GLY A 143 -2.78 -9.72 -8.76
CA GLY A 143 -3.73 -10.53 -9.53
C GLY A 143 -4.28 -11.76 -8.81
N ALA A 144 -3.88 -12.04 -7.57
CA ALA A 144 -4.41 -13.14 -6.76
C ALA A 144 -5.91 -13.01 -6.43
N GLY A 145 -6.50 -11.85 -6.68
CA GLY A 145 -7.93 -11.60 -6.41
C GLY A 145 -8.19 -11.17 -4.96
N LYS A 146 -7.22 -10.52 -4.30
CA LYS A 146 -7.35 -10.05 -2.90
C LYS A 146 -8.62 -9.25 -2.67
N SER A 147 -8.82 -8.17 -3.43
CA SER A 147 -9.97 -7.27 -3.23
C SER A 147 -11.31 -7.98 -3.50
N THR A 148 -11.38 -8.88 -4.51
CA THR A 148 -12.57 -9.73 -4.76
C THR A 148 -12.82 -10.66 -3.58
N SER A 149 -11.75 -11.26 -3.05
CA SER A 149 -11.84 -12.14 -1.87
C SER A 149 -12.30 -11.37 -0.63
N ILE A 150 -11.77 -10.17 -0.40
CA ILE A 150 -12.18 -9.30 0.71
C ILE A 150 -13.66 -8.93 0.59
N ASP A 151 -14.16 -8.62 -0.62
CA ASP A 151 -15.57 -8.33 -0.86
C ASP A 151 -16.44 -9.54 -0.47
N THR A 152 -16.09 -10.73 -0.94
CA THR A 152 -16.84 -11.97 -0.68
C THR A 152 -16.73 -12.42 0.79
N PHE A 153 -15.53 -12.37 1.39
CA PHE A 153 -15.30 -12.61 2.80
C PHE A 153 -16.09 -11.64 3.68
N GLY A 154 -15.99 -10.35 3.35
CA GLY A 154 -16.68 -9.30 4.08
C GLY A 154 -18.19 -9.49 4.05
N MET A 155 -18.76 -9.79 2.89
CA MET A 155 -20.19 -10.08 2.75
C MET A 155 -20.63 -11.29 3.56
N HIS A 156 -19.79 -12.34 3.63
CA HIS A 156 -20.05 -13.51 4.48
C HIS A 156 -20.16 -13.11 5.96
N LEU A 157 -19.22 -12.29 6.45
CA LEU A 157 -19.18 -11.85 7.85
C LEU A 157 -20.31 -10.88 8.18
N VAL A 158 -20.58 -9.91 7.32
CA VAL A 158 -21.66 -8.92 7.52
C VAL A 158 -23.02 -9.60 7.56
N LYS A 159 -23.26 -10.62 6.71
CA LYS A 159 -24.49 -11.45 6.76
C LYS A 159 -24.64 -12.23 8.07
N GLN A 160 -23.56 -12.52 8.78
CA GLN A 160 -23.58 -13.11 10.12
C GLN A 160 -23.77 -12.06 11.24
N GLY A 161 -23.97 -10.80 10.89
CA GLY A 161 -24.15 -9.70 11.84
C GLY A 161 -22.85 -9.10 12.38
N ARG A 162 -21.68 -9.49 11.85
CA ARG A 162 -20.39 -8.92 12.25
C ARG A 162 -20.20 -7.53 11.66
N ARG A 163 -19.36 -6.72 12.33
CA ARG A 163 -18.95 -5.39 11.87
C ARG A 163 -17.51 -5.45 11.40
N LEU A 164 -17.30 -5.17 10.11
CA LEU A 164 -16.02 -5.30 9.45
C LEU A 164 -15.42 -3.96 9.07
N ALA A 165 -14.16 -3.70 9.45
CA ALA A 165 -13.35 -2.63 8.85
C ALA A 165 -12.31 -3.22 7.89
N VAL A 166 -12.12 -2.59 6.73
CA VAL A 166 -11.10 -2.95 5.73
C VAL A 166 -10.17 -1.76 5.57
N LEU A 167 -8.89 -1.97 5.89
CA LEU A 167 -7.82 -0.99 5.79
C LEU A 167 -6.86 -1.44 4.69
N ALA A 168 -6.85 -0.76 3.55
CA ALA A 168 -5.94 -1.08 2.46
C ALA A 168 -4.69 -0.20 2.52
N ILE A 169 -3.50 -0.82 2.53
CA ILE A 169 -2.20 -0.15 2.54
C ILE A 169 -1.63 -0.17 1.12
N ASP A 170 -1.67 0.97 0.42
CA ASP A 170 -1.12 1.10 -0.93
C ASP A 170 0.13 1.99 -0.95
N PRO A 171 1.34 1.41 -1.04
CA PRO A 171 2.57 2.17 -1.15
C PRO A 171 2.74 2.93 -2.48
N SER A 172 1.92 2.65 -3.50
CA SER A 172 2.04 3.27 -4.83
C SER A 172 1.25 4.57 -4.98
N SER A 173 0.40 4.94 -4.02
CA SER A 173 -0.52 6.08 -4.11
C SER A 173 0.15 7.45 -4.05
N GLU A 174 1.46 7.54 -3.73
CA GLU A 174 2.21 8.81 -3.75
C GLU A 174 2.24 9.50 -5.13
N ARG A 175 2.24 8.71 -6.21
CA ARG A 175 2.38 9.25 -7.57
C ARG A 175 1.06 9.62 -8.24
N SER A 176 -0.05 9.02 -7.85
CA SER A 176 -1.29 9.14 -8.61
C SER A 176 -2.41 9.93 -7.93
N GLY A 177 -2.35 10.20 -6.61
CA GLY A 177 -3.41 10.91 -5.88
C GLY A 177 -4.82 10.35 -6.05
N GLY A 178 -4.96 9.24 -6.77
CA GLY A 178 -6.21 8.74 -7.33
C GLY A 178 -6.63 7.32 -6.93
N SER A 179 -5.83 6.61 -6.11
CA SER A 179 -6.12 5.22 -5.72
C SER A 179 -7.36 5.06 -4.83
N ILE A 180 -7.77 6.10 -4.12
CA ILE A 180 -8.88 6.05 -3.15
C ILE A 180 -10.23 5.60 -3.76
N LEU A 181 -10.46 5.91 -5.03
CA LEU A 181 -11.68 5.48 -5.73
C LEU A 181 -11.57 4.04 -6.26
N GLY A 182 -10.37 3.60 -6.67
CA GLY A 182 -10.15 2.29 -7.26
C GLY A 182 -10.43 1.12 -6.32
N ASP A 183 -10.08 1.22 -5.05
CA ASP A 183 -10.28 0.11 -4.11
C ASP A 183 -11.73 -0.03 -3.66
N LYS A 184 -12.45 1.08 -3.48
CA LYS A 184 -13.91 1.03 -3.20
C LYS A 184 -14.71 0.45 -4.38
N THR A 185 -14.29 0.73 -5.62
CA THR A 185 -14.97 0.18 -6.81
C THR A 185 -14.71 -1.32 -7.01
N ARG A 186 -13.64 -1.87 -6.41
CA ARG A 186 -13.33 -3.30 -6.44
C ARG A 186 -14.09 -4.12 -5.40
N MET A 187 -14.63 -3.48 -4.35
CA MET A 187 -15.40 -4.08 -3.27
C MET A 187 -16.85 -3.56 -3.32
N GLU A 188 -17.52 -3.81 -4.45
CA GLU A 188 -18.82 -3.17 -4.75
C GLU A 188 -19.93 -3.54 -3.78
N GLN A 189 -20.02 -4.80 -3.37
CA GLN A 189 -21.06 -5.28 -2.47
C GLN A 189 -20.79 -4.76 -1.04
N LEU A 190 -19.59 -4.97 -0.54
CA LEU A 190 -19.20 -4.61 0.81
C LEU A 190 -19.26 -3.08 1.04
N SER A 191 -18.93 -2.28 0.03
CA SER A 191 -18.93 -0.81 0.14
C SER A 191 -20.33 -0.21 0.37
N ARG A 192 -21.41 -0.97 0.13
CA ARG A 192 -22.81 -0.57 0.32
C ARG A 192 -23.36 -0.99 1.69
N GLU A 193 -22.61 -1.84 2.42
CA GLU A 193 -23.07 -2.40 3.68
C GLU A 193 -22.86 -1.43 4.85
N LYS A 194 -23.90 -1.26 5.70
CA LYS A 194 -23.83 -0.38 6.87
C LYS A 194 -22.86 -0.88 7.94
N ASN A 195 -22.66 -2.19 8.02
CA ASN A 195 -21.76 -2.84 8.96
C ASN A 195 -20.32 -2.97 8.41
N ALA A 196 -20.03 -2.34 7.28
CA ALA A 196 -18.71 -2.32 6.69
C ALA A 196 -18.14 -0.89 6.64
N PHE A 197 -16.84 -0.78 6.95
CA PHE A 197 -16.07 0.45 6.82
C PHE A 197 -14.84 0.18 5.97
N ILE A 198 -14.73 0.79 4.79
CA ILE A 198 -13.59 0.60 3.89
C ILE A 198 -12.78 1.89 3.84
N ARG A 199 -11.52 1.81 4.23
CA ARG A 199 -10.57 2.93 4.22
C ARG A 199 -9.32 2.58 3.45
N PRO A 200 -9.15 3.03 2.20
CA PRO A 200 -7.86 3.07 1.54
C PRO A 200 -7.00 4.13 2.20
N SER A 201 -5.84 3.74 2.73
CA SER A 201 -4.89 4.67 3.35
C SER A 201 -3.77 4.98 2.36
N PRO A 202 -3.59 6.24 1.94
CA PRO A 202 -2.47 6.62 1.10
C PRO A 202 -1.17 6.46 1.89
N SER A 203 -0.23 5.72 1.35
CA SER A 203 1.10 5.58 1.94
C SER A 203 2.01 6.73 1.51
N ALA A 204 1.68 7.96 1.90
CA ALA A 204 2.60 9.07 1.75
C ALA A 204 3.66 8.98 2.84
N GLY A 205 4.87 8.53 2.49
CA GLY A 205 6.01 8.54 3.41
C GLY A 205 6.72 7.20 3.61
N SER A 206 7.50 7.10 4.70
CA SER A 206 8.19 5.87 5.05
C SER A 206 7.20 4.74 5.37
N LEU A 207 7.60 3.50 5.11
CA LEU A 207 6.81 2.32 5.47
C LEU A 207 6.40 2.31 6.95
N GLY A 208 7.27 2.81 7.84
CA GLY A 208 7.01 2.98 9.27
C GLY A 208 5.88 3.96 9.56
N GLY A 209 5.86 5.11 8.88
CA GLY A 209 4.81 6.12 9.04
C GLY A 209 3.44 5.64 8.62
N VAL A 210 3.36 4.87 7.52
CA VAL A 210 2.10 4.25 7.07
C VAL A 210 1.61 3.21 8.08
N ALA A 211 2.50 2.35 8.54
CA ALA A 211 2.19 1.32 9.49
C ALA A 211 1.70 1.90 10.84
N ARG A 212 2.30 3.00 11.30
CA ARG A 212 1.81 3.74 12.48
C ARG A 212 0.39 4.22 12.28
N LYS A 213 0.10 4.95 11.19
CA LYS A 213 -1.22 5.50 10.88
C LYS A 213 -2.29 4.39 10.78
N THR A 214 -1.94 3.26 10.16
CA THR A 214 -2.84 2.10 10.07
C THR A 214 -3.16 1.54 11.45
N ARG A 215 -2.16 1.41 12.33
CA ARG A 215 -2.38 0.91 13.69
C ARG A 215 -3.23 1.86 14.52
N GLU A 216 -2.99 3.16 14.44
CA GLU A 216 -3.81 4.19 15.08
C GLU A 216 -5.27 4.12 14.56
N THR A 217 -5.45 3.87 13.26
CA THR A 217 -6.77 3.66 12.65
C THR A 217 -7.45 2.39 13.16
N ILE A 218 -6.70 1.30 13.38
CA ILE A 218 -7.23 0.07 14.01
C ILE A 218 -7.85 0.38 15.37
N VAL A 219 -7.16 1.15 16.22
CA VAL A 219 -7.68 1.54 17.54
C VAL A 219 -9.01 2.29 17.42
N LEU A 220 -9.14 3.23 16.49
CA LEU A 220 -10.37 3.97 16.25
C LEU A 220 -11.50 3.06 15.74
N CYS A 221 -11.21 2.13 14.84
CA CYS A 221 -12.19 1.17 14.33
C CYS A 221 -12.68 0.24 15.45
N GLU A 222 -11.79 -0.26 16.31
CA GLU A 222 -12.15 -1.09 17.46
C GLU A 222 -13.02 -0.33 18.45
N ALA A 223 -12.67 0.92 18.77
CA ALA A 223 -13.47 1.79 19.63
C ALA A 223 -14.86 2.08 19.03
N ALA A 224 -14.95 2.16 17.69
CA ALA A 224 -16.24 2.29 16.98
C ALA A 224 -17.04 0.97 16.96
N GLY A 225 -16.54 -0.11 17.55
CA GLY A 225 -17.22 -1.39 17.71
C GLY A 225 -17.10 -2.31 16.49
N PHE A 226 -16.09 -2.16 15.64
CA PHE A 226 -15.76 -3.15 14.62
C PHE A 226 -15.09 -4.36 15.29
N ASP A 227 -15.68 -5.54 15.10
CA ASP A 227 -15.21 -6.80 15.73
C ASP A 227 -14.23 -7.56 14.85
N THR A 228 -14.14 -7.21 13.58
CA THR A 228 -13.23 -7.80 12.60
C THR A 228 -12.56 -6.70 11.79
N ILE A 229 -11.24 -6.79 11.63
CA ILE A 229 -10.46 -5.81 10.87
C ILE A 229 -9.59 -6.53 9.86
N PHE A 230 -9.80 -6.25 8.58
CA PHE A 230 -8.91 -6.69 7.51
C PHE A 230 -7.89 -5.62 7.21
N VAL A 231 -6.62 -6.02 7.11
CA VAL A 231 -5.52 -5.15 6.68
C VAL A 231 -4.94 -5.73 5.39
N GLU A 232 -5.28 -5.11 4.26
CA GLU A 232 -4.84 -5.55 2.92
C GLU A 232 -3.51 -4.91 2.55
N THR A 233 -2.59 -5.73 1.99
CA THR A 233 -1.36 -5.26 1.35
C THR A 233 -1.49 -5.27 -0.17
N VAL A 234 -0.80 -4.36 -0.86
CA VAL A 234 -0.82 -4.30 -2.34
C VAL A 234 0.12 -5.35 -2.98
N GLY A 235 0.90 -6.09 -2.19
CA GLY A 235 1.71 -7.21 -2.68
C GLY A 235 3.06 -6.81 -3.32
N VAL A 236 3.65 -5.68 -2.92
CA VAL A 236 4.94 -5.17 -3.47
C VAL A 236 6.12 -5.23 -2.50
N GLY A 237 6.11 -6.14 -1.54
CA GLY A 237 7.35 -6.70 -1.02
C GLY A 237 7.97 -6.13 0.25
N GLN A 238 7.46 -5.09 0.90
CA GLN A 238 7.92 -4.65 2.25
C GLN A 238 6.76 -4.35 3.20
N SER A 239 5.56 -4.11 2.70
CA SER A 239 4.35 -3.87 3.49
C SER A 239 3.89 -5.11 4.26
N GLU A 240 4.30 -6.30 3.83
CA GLU A 240 3.89 -7.57 4.44
C GLU A 240 4.40 -7.72 5.88
N THR A 241 5.67 -7.38 6.13
CA THR A 241 6.26 -7.43 7.48
C THR A 241 5.60 -6.41 8.41
N ALA A 242 5.33 -5.20 7.90
CA ALA A 242 4.63 -4.18 8.66
C ALA A 242 3.20 -4.60 9.02
N VAL A 243 2.46 -5.21 8.08
CA VAL A 243 1.11 -5.73 8.34
C VAL A 243 1.16 -6.90 9.32
N HIS A 244 2.08 -7.86 9.14
CA HIS A 244 2.25 -8.97 10.08
C HIS A 244 2.46 -8.49 11.53
N SER A 245 3.18 -7.39 11.73
CA SER A 245 3.45 -6.84 13.07
C SER A 245 2.25 -6.16 13.74
N MET A 246 1.10 -6.03 13.07
CA MET A 246 -0.10 -5.37 13.61
C MET A 246 -1.36 -6.22 13.59
N VAL A 247 -1.27 -7.46 13.08
CA VAL A 247 -2.42 -8.36 12.95
C VAL A 247 -2.27 -9.61 13.81
N ASP A 248 -3.40 -10.22 14.13
CA ASP A 248 -3.44 -11.45 14.94
C ASP A 248 -3.23 -12.67 14.06
N PHE A 249 -3.82 -12.67 12.86
CA PHE A 249 -3.77 -13.74 11.87
C PHE A 249 -3.29 -13.21 10.52
N PHE A 250 -2.38 -13.91 9.84
CA PHE A 250 -1.81 -13.49 8.58
C PHE A 250 -2.16 -14.49 7.46
N LEU A 251 -3.05 -14.07 6.57
CA LEU A 251 -3.58 -14.88 5.47
C LEU A 251 -2.84 -14.57 4.17
N LEU A 252 -2.19 -15.58 3.60
CA LEU A 252 -1.50 -15.49 2.31
C LEU A 252 -2.38 -16.08 1.20
N ILE A 253 -2.80 -15.22 0.25
CA ILE A 253 -3.58 -15.62 -0.93
C ILE A 253 -2.64 -15.90 -2.10
N GLN A 254 -2.79 -17.07 -2.71
CA GLN A 254 -2.00 -17.54 -3.83
C GLN A 254 -2.89 -17.98 -5.00
N LEU A 255 -2.25 -18.22 -6.15
CA LEU A 255 -2.87 -18.74 -7.36
C LEU A 255 -2.22 -20.07 -7.75
N ALA A 256 -2.98 -20.90 -8.48
CA ALA A 256 -2.43 -22.05 -9.17
C ALA A 256 -1.89 -21.67 -10.55
N GLY A 257 -0.89 -22.41 -11.05
CA GLY A 257 -0.45 -22.33 -12.45
C GLY A 257 0.49 -21.18 -12.80
N THR A 258 1.17 -20.55 -11.83
CA THR A 258 2.18 -19.52 -12.08
C THR A 258 3.56 -20.06 -12.46
N GLY A 259 3.66 -21.35 -12.83
CA GLY A 259 4.81 -22.03 -13.43
C GLY A 259 5.93 -22.41 -12.47
N ASP A 260 6.30 -21.56 -11.56
CA ASP A 260 7.27 -21.82 -10.50
C ASP A 260 6.72 -21.27 -9.18
N GLU A 261 5.65 -21.93 -8.72
CA GLU A 261 4.77 -21.49 -7.64
C GLU A 261 5.53 -21.18 -6.34
N LEU A 262 6.65 -21.86 -6.11
CA LEU A 262 7.48 -21.67 -4.93
C LEU A 262 8.63 -20.70 -5.12
N GLN A 263 9.14 -20.49 -6.35
CA GLN A 263 10.27 -19.59 -6.61
C GLN A 263 9.86 -18.11 -6.65
N GLY A 264 8.64 -17.80 -7.10
CA GLY A 264 8.12 -16.43 -7.13
C GLY A 264 7.72 -15.87 -5.77
N ILE A 265 7.63 -16.73 -4.74
CA ILE A 265 7.21 -16.34 -3.40
C ILE A 265 8.44 -16.17 -2.52
N LYS A 266 8.60 -14.99 -1.95
CA LYS A 266 9.64 -14.76 -0.96
C LYS A 266 9.41 -15.70 0.22
N ARG A 267 10.36 -16.62 0.48
CA ARG A 267 10.31 -17.59 1.57
C ARG A 267 9.85 -16.96 2.90
N GLY A 268 10.33 -15.76 3.22
CA GLY A 268 9.96 -15.04 4.43
C GLY A 268 8.46 -14.73 4.58
N ILE A 269 7.71 -14.55 3.47
CA ILE A 269 6.26 -14.33 3.55
C ILE A 269 5.53 -15.63 3.91
N MET A 270 6.00 -16.78 3.40
CA MET A 270 5.44 -18.07 3.75
C MET A 270 5.70 -18.43 5.22
N GLU A 271 6.87 -18.06 5.75
CA GLU A 271 7.22 -18.27 7.17
C GLU A 271 6.34 -17.43 8.11
N MET A 272 5.86 -16.28 7.67
CA MET A 272 4.96 -15.40 8.45
C MET A 272 3.49 -15.81 8.37
N ALA A 273 3.10 -16.65 7.38
CA ALA A 273 1.70 -16.95 7.14
C ALA A 273 1.13 -17.91 8.18
N ASP A 274 0.03 -17.54 8.82
CA ASP A 274 -0.76 -18.42 9.68
C ASP A 274 -1.65 -19.37 8.84
N ALA A 275 -1.96 -18.99 7.59
CA ALA A 275 -2.59 -19.85 6.59
C ALA A 275 -2.25 -19.42 5.17
N ILE A 276 -2.28 -20.36 4.24
CA ILE A 276 -2.16 -20.15 2.81
C ILE A 276 -3.45 -20.60 2.13
N VAL A 277 -4.02 -19.77 1.26
CA VAL A 277 -5.23 -20.11 0.53
C VAL A 277 -5.03 -19.94 -0.97
N ILE A 278 -5.40 -20.94 -1.74
CA ILE A 278 -5.25 -20.95 -3.19
C ILE A 278 -6.58 -20.51 -3.81
N ASN A 279 -6.56 -19.31 -4.39
CA ASN A 279 -7.74 -18.71 -5.02
C ASN A 279 -7.97 -19.22 -6.47
N LYS A 280 -9.14 -18.93 -7.00
CA LYS A 280 -9.63 -19.36 -8.32
C LYS A 280 -9.69 -20.87 -8.48
N ALA A 281 -10.04 -21.58 -7.39
CA ALA A 281 -10.27 -23.00 -7.40
C ALA A 281 -11.71 -23.29 -7.90
N ASP A 282 -11.96 -22.97 -9.18
CA ASP A 282 -13.24 -23.15 -9.85
C ASP A 282 -13.05 -23.58 -11.31
N GLY A 283 -14.13 -24.13 -11.92
CA GLY A 283 -14.11 -24.59 -13.29
C GLY A 283 -12.94 -25.57 -13.58
N ASP A 284 -12.27 -25.33 -14.69
CA ASP A 284 -11.13 -26.16 -15.14
C ASP A 284 -9.84 -25.96 -14.33
N ASN A 285 -9.85 -25.05 -13.36
CA ASN A 285 -8.68 -24.75 -12.54
C ASN A 285 -8.65 -25.52 -11.19
N ILE A 286 -9.67 -26.28 -10.86
CA ILE A 286 -9.79 -27.00 -9.58
C ILE A 286 -8.60 -27.93 -9.34
N ASP A 287 -8.25 -28.77 -10.32
CA ASP A 287 -7.18 -29.74 -10.20
C ASP A 287 -5.81 -29.05 -10.01
N LYS A 288 -5.57 -27.96 -10.74
CA LYS A 288 -4.35 -27.14 -10.60
C LYS A 288 -4.27 -26.51 -9.21
N ALA A 289 -5.38 -25.99 -8.70
CA ALA A 289 -5.46 -25.39 -7.38
C ALA A 289 -5.17 -26.44 -6.28
N ASN A 290 -5.71 -27.64 -6.41
CA ASN A 290 -5.46 -28.75 -5.48
C ASN A 290 -3.99 -29.22 -5.52
N LEU A 291 -3.39 -29.28 -6.71
CA LEU A 291 -1.97 -29.60 -6.86
C LEU A 291 -1.11 -28.53 -6.19
N ALA A 292 -1.38 -27.24 -6.45
CA ALA A 292 -0.70 -26.13 -5.81
C ALA A 292 -0.82 -26.21 -4.28
N ALA A 293 -2.02 -26.44 -3.76
CA ALA A 293 -2.24 -26.60 -2.33
C ALA A 293 -1.38 -27.74 -1.73
N THR A 294 -1.19 -28.82 -2.49
CA THR A 294 -0.32 -29.94 -2.06
C THR A 294 1.15 -29.52 -2.02
N HIS A 295 1.61 -28.77 -3.02
CA HIS A 295 2.98 -28.22 -3.03
C HIS A 295 3.22 -27.31 -1.83
N PHE A 296 2.29 -26.39 -1.53
CA PHE A 296 2.39 -25.51 -0.36
C PHE A 296 2.36 -26.28 0.97
N ARG A 297 1.53 -27.32 1.11
CA ARG A 297 1.54 -28.17 2.32
C ARG A 297 2.91 -28.83 2.51
N ASN A 298 3.47 -29.41 1.45
CA ASN A 298 4.79 -30.02 1.49
C ASN A 298 5.89 -28.99 1.84
N ALA A 299 5.82 -27.79 1.28
CA ALA A 299 6.77 -26.73 1.59
C ALA A 299 6.67 -26.29 3.07
N LEU A 300 5.47 -26.15 3.62
CA LEU A 300 5.27 -25.79 5.03
C LEU A 300 5.83 -26.83 6.00
N HIS A 301 5.90 -28.11 5.63
CA HIS A 301 6.54 -29.14 6.45
C HIS A 301 8.06 -28.96 6.59
N LEU A 302 8.69 -28.17 5.72
CA LEU A 302 10.13 -27.88 5.76
C LEU A 302 10.46 -26.68 6.66
N PHE A 303 9.45 -25.94 7.11
CA PHE A 303 9.66 -24.81 8.01
C PHE A 303 9.68 -25.25 9.48
N PRO A 304 10.41 -24.53 10.33
CA PRO A 304 10.35 -24.78 11.77
C PRO A 304 8.93 -24.54 12.29
N PRO A 305 8.58 -25.14 13.44
CA PRO A 305 7.31 -24.83 14.11
C PRO A 305 7.15 -23.32 14.34
N THR A 306 5.93 -22.81 14.19
CA THR A 306 5.63 -21.41 14.51
C THR A 306 5.80 -21.16 16.01
N GLU A 307 6.08 -19.93 16.40
CA GLU A 307 6.22 -19.55 17.83
C GLU A 307 4.94 -19.85 18.64
N SER A 308 3.78 -19.76 18.00
CA SER A 308 2.49 -20.09 18.63
C SER A 308 2.26 -21.58 18.84
N GLY A 309 3.01 -22.46 18.15
CA GLY A 309 2.71 -23.87 18.00
C GLY A 309 1.57 -24.18 17.01
N TRP A 310 0.96 -23.17 16.42
CA TRP A 310 -0.02 -23.32 15.34
C TRP A 310 0.65 -23.89 14.09
N ARG A 311 -0.02 -24.84 13.44
CA ARG A 311 0.43 -25.36 12.14
C ARG A 311 -0.34 -24.69 11.03
N PRO A 312 0.31 -23.87 10.16
CA PRO A 312 -0.37 -23.20 9.07
C PRO A 312 -1.11 -24.18 8.17
N LYS A 313 -2.37 -23.89 7.87
CA LYS A 313 -3.22 -24.73 7.02
C LYS A 313 -3.21 -24.21 5.58
N VAL A 314 -3.43 -25.13 4.61
CA VAL A 314 -3.55 -24.77 3.19
C VAL A 314 -4.91 -25.23 2.69
N LEU A 315 -5.74 -24.26 2.23
CA LEU A 315 -7.06 -24.49 1.68
C LEU A 315 -7.15 -23.98 0.23
N THR A 316 -8.10 -24.52 -0.52
CA THR A 316 -8.48 -24.00 -1.85
C THR A 316 -9.83 -23.33 -1.76
N TYR A 317 -10.05 -22.25 -2.56
CA TYR A 317 -11.31 -21.52 -2.55
C TYR A 317 -11.52 -20.76 -3.87
N SER A 318 -12.75 -20.31 -4.09
CA SER A 318 -13.06 -19.36 -5.16
C SER A 318 -13.64 -18.09 -4.57
N GLY A 319 -12.86 -17.00 -4.60
CA GLY A 319 -13.32 -15.68 -4.15
C GLY A 319 -14.44 -15.12 -5.03
N PHE A 320 -14.51 -15.51 -6.31
CA PHE A 320 -15.54 -15.07 -7.23
C PHE A 320 -16.88 -15.75 -6.98
N TYR A 321 -16.91 -17.07 -6.79
CA TYR A 321 -18.11 -17.83 -6.55
C TYR A 321 -18.47 -18.00 -5.06
N GLY A 322 -17.62 -17.54 -4.15
CA GLY A 322 -17.84 -17.66 -2.70
C GLY A 322 -17.68 -19.08 -2.16
N LEU A 323 -17.05 -19.98 -2.92
CA LEU A 323 -16.80 -21.37 -2.51
C LEU A 323 -15.61 -21.44 -1.56
N GLY A 324 -15.69 -22.19 -0.46
CA GLY A 324 -14.59 -22.34 0.50
C GLY A 324 -14.40 -21.18 1.47
N ILE A 325 -15.25 -20.14 1.41
CA ILE A 325 -15.17 -18.95 2.26
C ILE A 325 -15.46 -19.31 3.73
N LYS A 326 -16.49 -20.11 3.96
CA LYS A 326 -16.86 -20.57 5.30
C LYS A 326 -15.72 -21.37 5.95
N GLU A 327 -15.12 -22.28 5.21
CA GLU A 327 -14.02 -23.12 5.68
C GLU A 327 -12.79 -22.31 6.08
N ILE A 328 -12.52 -21.22 5.34
CA ILE A 328 -11.44 -20.30 5.71
C ILE A 328 -11.78 -19.53 6.99
N TRP A 329 -13.04 -19.11 7.14
CA TRP A 329 -13.46 -18.44 8.35
C TRP A 329 -13.45 -19.37 9.57
N ASP A 330 -13.93 -20.60 9.42
CA ASP A 330 -13.88 -21.62 10.46
C ASP A 330 -12.42 -21.88 10.91
N MET A 331 -11.46 -21.86 9.98
CA MET A 331 -10.03 -21.97 10.28
C MET A 331 -9.50 -20.77 11.06
N VAL A 332 -9.95 -19.54 10.73
CA VAL A 332 -9.58 -18.33 11.48
C VAL A 332 -10.12 -18.38 12.91
N ASP A 333 -11.37 -18.84 13.10
CA ASP A 333 -11.96 -18.98 14.42
C ASP A 333 -11.25 -20.11 15.22
N GLU A 334 -10.86 -21.22 14.58
CA GLU A 334 -10.05 -22.28 15.20
C GLU A 334 -8.71 -21.74 15.70
N TYR A 335 -8.01 -20.97 14.86
CA TYR A 335 -6.77 -20.31 15.27
C TYR A 335 -6.99 -19.37 16.46
N ARG A 336 -8.05 -18.57 16.43
CA ARG A 336 -8.38 -17.65 17.52
C ARG A 336 -8.56 -18.39 18.85
N HIS A 337 -9.31 -19.48 18.86
CA HIS A 337 -9.49 -20.30 20.06
C HIS A 337 -8.15 -20.88 20.52
N PHE A 338 -7.41 -21.51 19.60
CA PHE A 338 -6.09 -22.08 19.90
C PHE A 338 -5.12 -21.06 20.51
N ALA A 339 -5.02 -19.86 19.89
CA ALA A 339 -4.11 -18.82 20.36
C ALA A 339 -4.58 -18.18 21.68
N THR A 340 -5.89 -18.11 21.93
CA THR A 340 -6.44 -17.62 23.19
C THR A 340 -6.22 -18.60 24.32
N ASP A 341 -6.51 -19.90 24.11
CA ASP A 341 -6.36 -20.96 25.10
C ASP A 341 -4.91 -21.16 25.52
N SER A 342 -3.96 -20.97 24.60
CA SER A 342 -2.52 -21.01 24.86
C SER A 342 -1.96 -19.74 25.50
N GLY A 343 -2.72 -18.65 25.56
CA GLY A 343 -2.25 -17.32 25.99
C GLY A 343 -1.40 -16.57 24.94
N TYR A 344 -1.11 -17.21 23.81
CA TYR A 344 -0.29 -16.61 22.75
C TYR A 344 -0.91 -15.36 22.14
N PHE A 345 -2.25 -15.29 22.07
CA PHE A 345 -2.96 -14.15 21.51
C PHE A 345 -2.61 -12.83 22.22
N GLU A 346 -2.67 -12.84 23.55
CA GLU A 346 -2.31 -11.67 24.37
C GLU A 346 -0.81 -11.38 24.33
N GLU A 347 0.02 -12.42 24.41
CA GLU A 347 1.47 -12.29 24.32
C GLU A 347 1.90 -11.66 22.99
N LYS A 348 1.36 -12.11 21.86
CA LYS A 348 1.61 -11.54 20.53
C LYS A 348 1.28 -10.06 20.49
N ARG A 349 0.13 -9.65 21.01
CA ARG A 349 -0.31 -8.26 21.07
C ARG A 349 0.57 -7.38 21.97
N GLN A 350 1.02 -7.91 23.11
CA GLN A 350 1.95 -7.19 23.99
C GLN A 350 3.31 -6.98 23.32
N ARG A 351 3.84 -8.00 22.62
CA ARG A 351 5.07 -7.90 21.83
C ARG A 351 4.94 -6.88 20.71
N GLN A 352 3.83 -6.90 19.98
CA GLN A 352 3.52 -5.94 18.95
C GLN A 352 3.47 -4.51 19.51
N THR A 353 2.84 -4.30 20.68
CA THR A 353 2.76 -2.99 21.31
C THR A 353 4.15 -2.43 21.69
N LYS A 354 5.01 -3.26 22.28
CA LYS A 354 6.40 -2.88 22.59
C LYS A 354 7.20 -2.56 21.33
N TRP A 355 7.10 -3.39 20.31
CA TRP A 355 7.80 -3.20 19.04
C TRP A 355 7.41 -1.87 18.40
N TRP A 356 6.13 -1.52 18.39
CA TRP A 356 5.63 -0.27 17.83
C TRP A 356 6.10 0.97 18.62
N MET A 357 6.25 0.86 19.93
CA MET A 357 6.84 1.93 20.72
C MET A 357 8.27 2.23 20.25
N TYR A 358 9.09 1.19 20.05
CA TYR A 358 10.47 1.38 19.59
C TYR A 358 10.52 1.89 18.15
N GLU A 359 9.67 1.38 17.25
CA GLU A 359 9.59 1.90 15.87
C GLU A 359 9.18 3.38 15.84
N SER A 360 8.23 3.78 16.66
CA SER A 360 7.83 5.19 16.80
C SER A 360 8.96 6.08 17.28
N ILE A 361 9.78 5.60 18.23
CA ILE A 361 10.97 6.30 18.69
C ILE A 361 12.01 6.42 17.55
N ASN A 362 12.30 5.32 16.86
CA ASN A 362 13.25 5.30 15.75
C ASN A 362 12.84 6.28 14.63
N GLU A 363 11.55 6.30 14.30
CA GLU A 363 11.02 7.22 13.28
C GLU A 363 11.08 8.68 13.74
N ALA A 364 10.74 8.96 15.00
CA ALA A 364 10.81 10.31 15.56
C ALA A 364 12.26 10.83 15.57
N LEU A 365 13.22 9.99 15.98
CA LEU A 365 14.66 10.33 15.97
C LEU A 365 15.15 10.58 14.54
N LYS A 366 14.78 9.72 13.58
CA LYS A 366 15.13 9.86 12.18
C LYS A 366 14.59 11.16 11.59
N ASN A 367 13.32 11.46 11.86
CA ASN A 367 12.68 12.68 11.40
C ASN A 367 13.31 13.92 12.04
N SER A 368 13.57 13.91 13.34
CA SER A 368 14.25 14.99 14.06
C SER A 368 15.63 15.27 13.47
N PHE A 369 16.40 14.22 13.17
CA PHE A 369 17.71 14.36 12.54
C PHE A 369 17.62 15.01 11.16
N TYR A 370 16.84 14.45 10.22
CA TYR A 370 16.78 14.94 8.83
C TYR A 370 16.06 16.27 8.68
N GLN A 371 15.19 16.65 9.63
CA GLN A 371 14.48 17.93 9.60
C GLN A 371 15.23 19.04 10.32
N SER A 372 16.29 18.75 11.06
CA SER A 372 17.14 19.75 11.72
C SER A 372 17.76 20.71 10.69
N ASP A 373 17.72 21.99 10.97
CA ASP A 373 18.31 23.04 10.10
C ASP A 373 19.82 22.85 9.95
N ALA A 374 20.50 22.39 11.03
CA ALA A 374 21.92 22.06 10.98
C ALA A 374 22.24 20.96 9.97
N ILE A 375 21.38 19.95 9.86
CA ILE A 375 21.56 18.85 8.92
C ILE A 375 21.12 19.25 7.52
N ARG A 376 20.02 19.98 7.37
CA ARG A 376 19.55 20.45 6.05
C ARG A 376 20.59 21.32 5.35
N SER A 377 21.31 22.17 6.11
CA SER A 377 22.35 23.04 5.56
C SER A 377 23.66 22.30 5.26
N LEU A 378 24.06 21.35 6.12
CA LEU A 378 25.37 20.67 6.01
C LEU A 378 25.34 19.47 5.04
N ARG A 379 24.18 18.81 4.90
CA ARG A 379 24.03 17.57 4.13
C ARG A 379 24.50 17.70 2.67
N PRO A 380 24.14 18.74 1.90
CA PRO A 380 24.55 18.85 0.50
C PRO A 380 26.08 18.94 0.33
N GLU A 381 26.79 19.61 1.25
CA GLU A 381 28.25 19.71 1.25
C GLU A 381 28.89 18.33 1.51
N VAL A 382 28.42 17.62 2.54
CA VAL A 382 28.93 16.30 2.91
C VAL A 382 28.67 15.28 1.80
N GLU A 383 27.45 15.29 1.18
CA GLU A 383 27.12 14.42 0.04
C GLU A 383 28.07 14.70 -1.16
N ASN A 384 28.34 15.96 -1.48
CA ASN A 384 29.27 16.33 -2.56
C ASN A 384 30.71 15.89 -2.27
N ASP A 385 31.15 16.00 -1.03
CA ASP A 385 32.48 15.52 -0.61
C ASP A 385 32.60 14.00 -0.73
N ILE A 386 31.56 13.26 -0.40
CA ILE A 386 31.52 11.79 -0.56
C ILE A 386 31.52 11.43 -2.05
N LEU A 387 30.68 12.06 -2.87
CA LEU A 387 30.57 11.78 -4.31
C LEU A 387 31.84 12.13 -5.09
N SER A 388 32.68 13.03 -4.55
CA SER A 388 33.98 13.42 -5.15
C SER A 388 35.17 12.71 -4.50
N ASP A 389 34.94 11.62 -3.76
CA ASP A 389 35.97 10.81 -3.07
C ASP A 389 36.88 11.61 -2.10
N ARG A 390 36.43 12.80 -1.66
CA ARG A 390 37.14 13.61 -0.65
C ARG A 390 36.85 13.17 0.77
N LEU A 391 35.75 12.49 0.99
CA LEU A 391 35.30 12.04 2.30
C LEU A 391 34.73 10.63 2.21
N SER A 392 35.07 9.75 3.14
CA SER A 392 34.44 8.45 3.22
C SER A 392 32.98 8.57 3.74
N SER A 393 32.10 7.67 3.30
CA SER A 393 30.69 7.65 3.76
C SER A 393 30.55 7.53 5.28
N PHE A 394 31.45 6.81 5.94
CA PHE A 394 31.46 6.66 7.41
C PHE A 394 31.82 7.96 8.12
N VAL A 395 32.87 8.66 7.65
CA VAL A 395 33.27 9.95 8.22
C VAL A 395 32.22 11.02 7.92
N GLY A 396 31.61 11.00 6.74
CA GLY A 396 30.48 11.88 6.40
C GLY A 396 29.29 11.69 7.31
N ALA A 397 28.91 10.45 7.58
CA ALA A 397 27.82 10.14 8.53
C ALA A 397 28.15 10.64 9.93
N GLN A 398 29.38 10.44 10.42
CA GLN A 398 29.82 10.91 11.73
C GLN A 398 29.80 12.45 11.81
N ARG A 399 30.26 13.15 10.76
CA ARG A 399 30.22 14.62 10.67
C ARG A 399 28.80 15.17 10.80
N LEU A 400 27.83 14.53 10.14
CA LEU A 400 26.42 14.91 10.25
C LEU A 400 25.86 14.64 11.65
N LEU A 401 26.17 13.48 12.25
CA LEU A 401 25.75 13.15 13.62
C LEU A 401 26.31 14.13 14.64
N ASP A 402 27.60 14.48 14.55
CA ASP A 402 28.24 15.45 15.44
C ASP A 402 27.62 16.84 15.33
N ALA A 403 27.25 17.26 14.09
CA ALA A 403 26.57 18.54 13.86
C ALA A 403 25.15 18.53 14.49
N TYR A 404 24.43 17.43 14.34
CA TYR A 404 23.10 17.26 14.96
C TYR A 404 23.18 17.32 16.49
N PHE A 405 24.06 16.55 17.12
CA PHE A 405 24.20 16.55 18.59
C PHE A 405 24.65 17.89 19.13
N LYS A 406 25.47 18.66 18.38
CA LYS A 406 25.82 20.04 18.74
C LYS A 406 24.62 20.98 18.66
N SER A 407 23.70 20.79 17.74
CA SER A 407 22.51 21.64 17.57
C SER A 407 21.43 21.40 18.63
N LEU A 408 21.52 20.31 19.40
CA LEU A 408 20.62 19.98 20.51
C LEU A 408 21.06 20.61 21.86
N LYS A 409 22.29 21.12 21.94
CA LYS A 409 22.86 21.82 23.11
C LYS A 409 22.60 23.32 23.00
#